data_976b1285bea092b5075b41a280995d2b
#
_entry.id   976b1285bea092b5075b41a280995d2b
#
_cell.length_a   1.000
_cell.length_b   1.000
_cell.length_c   1.000
_cell.angle_alpha   90.00
_cell.angle_beta   90.00
_cell.angle_gamma   90.00
#
_symmetry.space_group_name_H-M   'P 1'
#
loop_
_entity.id
_entity.type
_entity.pdbx_description
1 polymer ?
#
loop_
_entity_poly.entity_id
_entity_poly.type
_entity_poly.pdbx_seq_one_letter_code
_entity_poly.pdbx_strand_id
1 'polypeptide(L)'
;MNDDGTMKSAEWFQDGIDWYYLRDWGGMLHDQFYTYNGNTYYFRGWGGMMYSASFQVNGKWYTADSKGVVSSGGWVLIDGKYYYHQADGGIYRKKGWLNLNGTYYYLNADGSRVQGQWLKDGNDWYYMNEDGTMKSAEWFQDGVDWYYLRDWGGMLHDQFYTYEGNRYYFRGWGGMMYDMKFQVGNKWYKANSDGTLVKGWTQEGDKFYYYDDQYTLYRQKGWLKLGNVYYYINADGSRVQGQWLKDGIDLYYMNADGTMKSAEWYKEGNDWYYFRDWGAALYDTLFYEGENIYYFESDCKMARGWYELDGYTYYFRDWGGAMNIPCVIDGVRYVFDSNGHLVEKDLDTEVGVKTVKNFLKNALLPVGNTLYVWAGGHDDADATRYGVNPQWEKFFNSQDENYNYTQHRYEYGNGLDCSGYVGWAVHQVMEDWATTTSTIMPRYYYQKGWGSYRENDTSMKFQTGDVVSMSGHVWIVIGQCSDGSAVIMHATPPYVQISGTVSSSGSTNSEAIQLAKQYMSKYYPVGYERYGNRIASKSYMTGVNHFTWSSSVLADPDGYRNMTSAQILADLFGE
;
A
#
# COMPACT_ATOMS: atom_id res chain seq x y z
N MET A 1 84.86 -65.18 11.96
CA MET A 1 85.30 -66.13 13.02
C MET A 1 85.10 -65.36 14.35
N ASN A 2 84.69 -66.08 15.38
CA ASN A 2 84.67 -65.58 16.77
C ASN A 2 86.15 -65.55 17.29
N ASP A 3 86.39 -64.89 18.39
CA ASP A 3 87.72 -64.77 19.01
C ASP A 3 88.29 -66.16 19.43
N ASP A 4 87.40 -67.10 19.65
CA ASP A 4 87.76 -68.54 19.94
C ASP A 4 87.99 -69.40 18.71
N GLY A 5 87.96 -68.84 17.51
CA GLY A 5 88.14 -69.49 16.25
C GLY A 5 86.92 -70.23 15.68
N THR A 6 85.76 -70.17 16.37
CA THR A 6 84.53 -70.78 15.83
C THR A 6 83.94 -69.86 14.73
N MET A 7 83.16 -70.45 13.83
CA MET A 7 82.51 -69.73 12.73
C MET A 7 81.28 -68.98 13.27
N LYS A 8 81.16 -67.69 12.94
CA LYS A 8 79.94 -66.93 13.15
C LYS A 8 78.83 -67.45 12.23
N SER A 9 77.64 -67.68 12.79
CA SER A 9 76.48 -68.18 12.00
C SER A 9 75.16 -67.74 12.61
N ALA A 10 74.15 -67.61 11.80
CA ALA A 10 72.81 -67.21 12.14
C ALA A 10 72.76 -65.91 13.00
N GLU A 11 73.65 -64.97 12.78
CA GLU A 11 73.80 -63.75 13.57
C GLU A 11 74.11 -62.53 12.74
N TRP A 12 73.77 -61.36 13.32
CA TRP A 12 74.18 -60.06 12.81
C TRP A 12 75.64 -59.80 13.18
N PHE A 13 76.36 -59.33 12.23
CA PHE A 13 77.76 -58.98 12.40
C PHE A 13 78.03 -57.55 11.89
N GLN A 14 78.75 -56.72 12.64
CA GLN A 14 79.17 -55.37 12.25
C GLN A 14 80.67 -55.39 11.99
N ASP A 15 81.05 -54.87 10.84
CA ASP A 15 82.45 -54.56 10.54
C ASP A 15 82.56 -53.09 10.07
N GLY A 16 83.30 -52.34 10.87
CA GLY A 16 83.33 -50.90 10.68
C GLY A 16 81.93 -50.25 10.82
N ILE A 17 81.48 -49.63 9.77
CA ILE A 17 80.14 -48.96 9.71
C ILE A 17 79.09 -49.90 9.08
N ASP A 18 79.45 -50.96 8.50
CA ASP A 18 78.58 -51.83 7.76
C ASP A 18 78.10 -53.02 8.59
N TRP A 19 76.86 -53.40 8.36
CA TRP A 19 76.18 -54.53 8.98
C TRP A 19 75.98 -55.65 7.98
N TYR A 20 76.21 -56.90 8.45
CA TYR A 20 76.11 -58.16 7.69
C TYR A 20 75.23 -59.13 8.45
N TYR A 21 74.64 -60.05 7.76
CA TYR A 21 73.98 -61.23 8.37
C TYR A 21 74.58 -62.53 7.82
N LEU A 22 74.96 -63.33 8.74
CA LEU A 22 75.53 -64.65 8.44
C LEU A 22 74.43 -65.70 8.55
N ARG A 23 74.34 -66.60 7.56
CA ARG A 23 73.39 -67.68 7.56
C ARG A 23 73.82 -68.77 8.57
N ASP A 24 72.93 -69.73 8.86
CA ASP A 24 73.18 -70.83 9.78
C ASP A 24 74.47 -71.66 9.44
N TRP A 25 74.78 -71.78 8.17
CA TRP A 25 75.98 -72.40 7.69
C TRP A 25 77.21 -71.42 7.56
N GLY A 26 77.12 -70.22 8.06
CA GLY A 26 78.20 -69.21 8.10
C GLY A 26 78.35 -68.36 6.84
N GLY A 27 77.65 -68.66 5.77
CA GLY A 27 77.74 -67.86 4.55
C GLY A 27 77.03 -66.53 4.68
N MET A 28 77.66 -65.47 4.16
CA MET A 28 77.09 -64.10 4.20
C MET A 28 75.96 -63.94 3.24
N LEU A 29 74.90 -63.20 3.65
CA LEU A 29 73.82 -62.71 2.74
C LEU A 29 74.38 -61.67 1.78
N HIS A 30 74.07 -61.81 0.50
CA HIS A 30 74.37 -60.76 -0.51
C HIS A 30 73.36 -60.79 -1.65
N ASP A 31 73.15 -59.64 -2.32
CA ASP A 31 72.30 -59.47 -3.48
C ASP A 31 70.85 -59.94 -3.27
N GLN A 32 70.30 -59.82 -2.05
CA GLN A 32 68.97 -60.31 -1.74
C GLN A 32 68.30 -59.57 -0.60
N PHE A 33 66.98 -59.66 -0.63
CA PHE A 33 66.14 -59.26 0.53
C PHE A 33 66.14 -60.41 1.55
N TYR A 34 66.16 -60.07 2.81
CA TYR A 34 66.06 -61.00 3.92
C TYR A 34 65.16 -60.48 5.01
N THR A 35 64.18 -61.29 5.44
CA THR A 35 63.28 -60.92 6.53
C THR A 35 63.74 -61.52 7.83
N TYR A 36 63.96 -60.69 8.83
CA TYR A 36 64.36 -61.04 10.17
C TYR A 36 63.50 -60.39 11.20
N ASN A 37 62.89 -61.16 12.10
CA ASN A 37 61.94 -60.64 13.13
C ASN A 37 60.86 -59.69 12.57
N GLY A 38 60.25 -59.98 11.43
CA GLY A 38 59.22 -59.22 10.76
C GLY A 38 59.68 -57.98 10.00
N ASN A 39 60.98 -57.67 10.04
CA ASN A 39 61.59 -56.56 9.28
C ASN A 39 62.33 -57.09 8.07
N THR A 40 62.24 -56.43 6.93
CA THR A 40 62.96 -56.82 5.69
C THR A 40 64.16 -55.91 5.49
N TYR A 41 65.30 -56.53 5.15
CA TYR A 41 66.57 -55.88 4.91
C TYR A 41 67.05 -56.22 3.50
N TYR A 42 67.93 -55.43 2.92
CA TYR A 42 68.60 -55.77 1.66
C TYR A 42 70.11 -55.74 1.84
N PHE A 43 70.72 -56.82 1.38
CA PHE A 43 72.15 -56.97 1.41
C PHE A 43 72.74 -56.79 0.01
N ARG A 44 73.75 -55.87 -0.10
CA ARG A 44 74.41 -55.53 -1.36
C ARG A 44 75.23 -56.77 -1.89
N GLY A 45 75.66 -56.73 -3.16
CA GLY A 45 76.44 -57.76 -3.75
C GLY A 45 77.71 -58.17 -2.98
N TRP A 46 78.29 -57.19 -2.25
CA TRP A 46 79.43 -57.47 -1.38
C TRP A 46 79.04 -57.76 0.08
N GLY A 47 77.80 -57.96 0.34
CA GLY A 47 77.22 -58.39 1.61
C GLY A 47 76.84 -57.36 2.65
N GLY A 48 77.23 -56.15 2.50
CA GLY A 48 76.85 -55.10 3.44
C GLY A 48 75.39 -54.74 3.33
N MET A 49 74.68 -54.56 4.50
CA MET A 49 73.25 -54.14 4.56
C MET A 49 73.09 -52.75 4.03
N MET A 50 72.03 -52.53 3.30
CA MET A 50 71.57 -51.14 2.95
C MET A 50 70.91 -50.49 4.15
N TYR A 51 71.31 -49.23 4.49
CA TYR A 51 70.72 -48.42 5.54
C TYR A 51 70.78 -46.92 5.16
N SER A 52 69.89 -46.11 5.73
CA SER A 52 69.81 -44.66 5.48
C SER A 52 69.91 -44.33 3.97
N ALA A 53 69.34 -45.11 3.09
CA ALA A 53 69.49 -44.90 1.66
C ALA A 53 68.33 -45.41 0.82
N SER A 54 68.13 -44.74 -0.32
CA SER A 54 67.26 -45.22 -1.40
C SER A 54 68.16 -46.00 -2.40
N PHE A 55 67.68 -47.12 -2.87
CA PHE A 55 68.43 -48.01 -3.78
C PHE A 55 67.52 -48.68 -4.77
N GLN A 56 68.12 -49.27 -5.82
CA GLN A 56 67.36 -49.91 -6.87
C GLN A 56 67.74 -51.39 -6.94
N VAL A 57 66.74 -52.27 -7.02
CA VAL A 57 66.89 -53.71 -7.27
C VAL A 57 65.97 -54.13 -8.40
N ASN A 58 66.47 -54.70 -9.45
CA ASN A 58 65.70 -55.17 -10.63
C ASN A 58 64.74 -54.07 -11.19
N GLY A 59 65.23 -52.83 -11.24
CA GLY A 59 64.45 -51.70 -11.78
C GLY A 59 63.42 -51.07 -10.82
N LYS A 60 63.24 -51.68 -9.66
CA LYS A 60 62.38 -51.11 -8.60
C LYS A 60 63.22 -50.35 -7.57
N TRP A 61 62.68 -49.20 -7.10
CA TRP A 61 63.30 -48.43 -6.04
C TRP A 61 62.79 -48.86 -4.67
N TYR A 62 63.66 -48.89 -3.70
CA TYR A 62 63.42 -49.21 -2.30
C TYR A 62 64.11 -48.20 -1.42
N THR A 63 63.66 -48.10 -0.15
CA THR A 63 64.27 -47.24 0.86
C THR A 63 64.51 -48.07 2.13
N ALA A 64 65.70 -48.02 2.67
CA ALA A 64 66.02 -48.49 4.01
C ALA A 64 66.22 -47.37 5.00
N ASP A 65 65.64 -47.49 6.20
CA ASP A 65 65.81 -46.57 7.31
C ASP A 65 67.23 -46.60 7.91
N SER A 66 67.49 -45.84 8.95
CA SER A 66 68.80 -45.82 9.64
C SER A 66 69.18 -47.16 10.30
N LYS A 67 68.21 -48.07 10.49
CA LYS A 67 68.41 -49.44 11.02
C LYS A 67 68.46 -50.44 9.93
N GLY A 68 68.39 -50.06 8.67
CA GLY A 68 68.40 -50.92 7.51
C GLY A 68 67.06 -51.57 7.17
N VAL A 69 65.99 -51.22 7.89
CA VAL A 69 64.67 -51.79 7.59
C VAL A 69 64.11 -51.19 6.32
N VAL A 70 63.84 -52.05 5.34
CA VAL A 70 63.21 -51.64 4.08
C VAL A 70 61.76 -51.28 4.32
N SER A 71 61.39 -50.07 3.97
CA SER A 71 60.00 -49.56 4.09
C SER A 71 59.05 -50.36 3.22
N SER A 72 57.90 -50.79 3.74
CA SER A 72 56.88 -51.52 3.00
C SER A 72 55.48 -51.08 3.38
N GLY A 73 54.59 -50.99 2.40
CA GLY A 73 53.18 -50.74 2.59
C GLY A 73 52.86 -49.34 3.21
N GLY A 74 52.76 -48.30 2.39
CA GLY A 74 52.33 -47.01 2.83
C GLY A 74 53.21 -45.84 2.39
N TRP A 75 52.92 -44.66 2.91
CA TRP A 75 53.62 -43.40 2.58
C TRP A 75 54.88 -43.23 3.45
N VAL A 76 55.98 -42.97 2.80
CA VAL A 76 57.29 -42.75 3.45
C VAL A 76 57.87 -41.40 3.02
N LEU A 77 58.30 -40.61 3.99
CA LEU A 77 58.97 -39.32 3.75
C LEU A 77 60.45 -39.57 3.43
N ILE A 78 60.87 -39.09 2.25
CA ILE A 78 62.26 -39.19 1.79
C ILE A 78 62.66 -37.80 1.24
N ASP A 79 63.65 -37.17 1.81
CA ASP A 79 64.15 -35.87 1.38
C ASP A 79 63.04 -34.81 1.20
N GLY A 80 62.09 -34.73 2.15
CA GLY A 80 60.99 -33.78 2.15
C GLY A 80 59.83 -34.13 1.20
N LYS A 81 59.86 -35.26 0.52
CA LYS A 81 58.82 -35.73 -0.39
C LYS A 81 58.26 -37.08 0.08
N TYR A 82 56.96 -37.29 -0.09
CA TYR A 82 56.31 -38.55 0.23
C TYR A 82 56.26 -39.48 -0.99
N TYR A 83 56.66 -40.75 -0.78
CA TYR A 83 56.59 -41.83 -1.78
C TYR A 83 55.75 -42.98 -1.25
N TYR A 84 54.98 -43.61 -2.11
CA TYR A 84 54.18 -44.78 -1.71
C TYR A 84 54.99 -46.08 -1.93
N HIS A 85 55.22 -46.79 -0.85
CA HIS A 85 55.84 -48.12 -0.88
C HIS A 85 54.74 -49.19 -0.99
N GLN A 86 54.85 -50.04 -1.94
CA GLN A 86 54.00 -51.25 -2.10
C GLN A 86 54.28 -52.24 -1.00
N ALA A 87 53.42 -53.29 -0.87
CA ALA A 87 53.63 -54.36 0.12
C ALA A 87 54.97 -55.12 -0.04
N ASP A 88 55.50 -55.18 -1.26
CA ASP A 88 56.78 -55.72 -1.55
C ASP A 88 57.99 -54.83 -1.26
N GLY A 89 57.70 -53.63 -0.70
CA GLY A 89 58.70 -52.60 -0.38
C GLY A 89 59.07 -51.69 -1.56
N GLY A 90 58.67 -52.00 -2.78
CA GLY A 90 59.00 -51.20 -3.95
C GLY A 90 58.24 -49.86 -3.99
N ILE A 91 58.97 -48.78 -4.33
CA ILE A 91 58.35 -47.46 -4.50
C ILE A 91 57.50 -47.49 -5.79
N TYR A 92 56.20 -47.09 -5.65
CA TYR A 92 55.36 -46.93 -6.79
C TYR A 92 55.67 -45.58 -7.50
N ARG A 93 56.19 -45.64 -8.73
CA ARG A 93 56.69 -44.46 -9.46
C ARG A 93 55.89 -44.08 -10.73
N LYS A 94 54.74 -44.70 -10.95
CA LYS A 94 53.93 -44.36 -12.13
C LYS A 94 53.29 -43.00 -11.93
N LYS A 95 53.66 -41.99 -12.76
CA LYS A 95 53.01 -40.68 -12.75
C LYS A 95 51.50 -40.81 -12.98
N GLY A 96 50.73 -40.04 -12.26
CA GLY A 96 49.28 -39.94 -12.38
C GLY A 96 48.54 -40.37 -11.12
N TRP A 97 47.27 -40.67 -11.28
CA TRP A 97 46.38 -41.00 -10.17
C TRP A 97 46.70 -42.36 -9.54
N LEU A 98 46.78 -42.34 -8.23
CA LEU A 98 46.90 -43.52 -7.40
C LEU A 98 45.66 -43.62 -6.49
N ASN A 99 44.87 -44.68 -6.65
CA ASN A 99 43.73 -44.97 -5.79
C ASN A 99 44.15 -46.01 -4.73
N LEU A 100 44.01 -45.63 -3.47
CA LEU A 100 44.22 -46.51 -2.33
C LEU A 100 42.89 -46.64 -1.56
N ASN A 101 42.16 -47.72 -1.80
CA ASN A 101 40.88 -48.03 -1.13
C ASN A 101 39.84 -46.90 -1.20
N GLY A 102 39.67 -46.24 -2.39
CA GLY A 102 38.74 -45.17 -2.63
C GLY A 102 39.30 -43.76 -2.35
N THR A 103 40.48 -43.65 -1.76
CA THR A 103 41.20 -42.38 -1.57
C THR A 103 42.16 -42.15 -2.73
N TYR A 104 42.06 -41.00 -3.35
CA TYR A 104 42.86 -40.66 -4.53
C TYR A 104 44.03 -39.74 -4.17
N TYR A 105 45.19 -40.07 -4.72
CA TYR A 105 46.42 -39.32 -4.65
C TYR A 105 46.96 -39.09 -6.07
N TYR A 106 47.79 -38.09 -6.27
CA TYR A 106 48.46 -37.89 -7.55
C TYR A 106 49.98 -37.92 -7.38
N LEU A 107 50.64 -38.61 -8.27
CA LEU A 107 52.11 -38.76 -8.23
C LEU A 107 52.77 -38.00 -9.37
N ASN A 108 53.85 -37.32 -9.05
CA ASN A 108 54.76 -36.69 -10.00
C ASN A 108 55.51 -37.76 -10.82
N ALA A 109 56.28 -37.33 -11.84
CA ALA A 109 57.07 -38.21 -12.66
C ALA A 109 58.21 -38.94 -11.87
N ASP A 110 58.67 -38.36 -10.77
CA ASP A 110 59.64 -38.96 -9.87
C ASP A 110 59.01 -39.94 -8.86
N GLY A 111 57.66 -40.07 -8.88
CA GLY A 111 56.91 -40.92 -7.95
C GLY A 111 56.54 -40.24 -6.65
N SER A 112 56.96 -39.00 -6.43
CA SER A 112 56.57 -38.23 -5.24
C SER A 112 55.10 -37.81 -5.28
N ARG A 113 54.46 -37.78 -4.12
CA ARG A 113 53.07 -37.35 -3.95
C ARG A 113 52.94 -35.84 -4.12
N VAL A 114 51.91 -35.39 -4.89
CA VAL A 114 51.45 -34.01 -4.91
C VAL A 114 50.64 -33.73 -3.65
N GLN A 115 50.85 -32.60 -2.98
CA GLN A 115 50.14 -32.20 -1.76
C GLN A 115 50.13 -30.69 -1.59
N GLY A 116 49.12 -30.16 -0.87
CA GLY A 116 48.99 -28.76 -0.53
C GLY A 116 48.90 -27.81 -1.73
N GLN A 117 48.41 -28.26 -2.88
CA GLN A 117 48.42 -27.44 -4.09
C GLN A 117 47.38 -27.85 -5.13
N TRP A 118 47.10 -26.91 -6.03
CA TRP A 118 46.33 -27.18 -7.23
C TRP A 118 47.10 -28.08 -8.20
N LEU A 119 46.35 -28.97 -8.83
CA LEU A 119 46.85 -29.90 -9.83
C LEU A 119 46.00 -29.79 -11.10
N LYS A 120 46.61 -29.58 -12.25
CA LYS A 120 45.94 -29.69 -13.53
C LYS A 120 46.23 -31.06 -14.15
N ASP A 121 45.16 -31.81 -14.47
CA ASP A 121 45.27 -33.05 -15.22
C ASP A 121 44.22 -33.06 -16.36
N GLY A 122 44.69 -33.11 -17.59
CA GLY A 122 43.85 -32.91 -18.77
C GLY A 122 43.25 -31.50 -18.81
N ASN A 123 41.92 -31.44 -18.88
CA ASN A 123 41.16 -30.19 -18.89
C ASN A 123 40.71 -29.74 -17.50
N ASP A 124 40.88 -30.58 -16.49
CA ASP A 124 40.32 -30.37 -15.17
C ASP A 124 41.39 -29.97 -14.16
N TRP A 125 40.94 -29.21 -13.16
CA TRP A 125 41.73 -28.81 -12.01
C TRP A 125 41.25 -29.55 -10.77
N TYR A 126 42.21 -29.95 -9.93
CA TYR A 126 42.01 -30.68 -8.68
C TYR A 126 42.77 -29.96 -7.57
N TYR A 127 42.37 -30.13 -6.34
CA TYR A 127 43.18 -29.71 -5.21
C TYR A 127 43.60 -30.89 -4.35
N MET A 128 44.89 -30.98 -4.09
CA MET A 128 45.48 -32.00 -3.23
C MET A 128 45.72 -31.43 -1.85
N ASN A 129 45.10 -32.04 -0.83
CA ASN A 129 45.26 -31.64 0.56
C ASN A 129 46.71 -31.74 1.03
N GLU A 130 47.06 -31.17 2.19
CA GLU A 130 48.39 -31.27 2.80
C GLU A 130 48.81 -32.74 3.05
N ASP A 131 47.84 -33.59 3.34
CA ASP A 131 48.06 -35.03 3.47
C ASP A 131 48.12 -35.76 2.13
N GLY A 132 48.05 -35.05 1.02
CA GLY A 132 48.09 -35.55 -0.35
C GLY A 132 46.81 -36.20 -0.86
N THR A 133 45.74 -36.21 -0.07
CA THR A 133 44.42 -36.70 -0.54
C THR A 133 43.77 -35.69 -1.48
N MET A 134 43.03 -36.19 -2.46
CA MET A 134 42.26 -35.34 -3.37
C MET A 134 41.03 -34.79 -2.65
N LYS A 135 40.78 -33.45 -2.73
CA LYS A 135 39.52 -32.85 -2.32
C LYS A 135 38.39 -33.27 -3.25
N SER A 136 37.23 -33.59 -2.68
CA SER A 136 36.06 -33.95 -3.48
C SER A 136 34.74 -33.69 -2.73
N ALA A 137 33.68 -33.38 -3.48
CA ALA A 137 32.34 -33.12 -2.98
C ALA A 137 32.29 -32.02 -1.87
N GLU A 138 33.14 -31.00 -1.94
CA GLU A 138 33.25 -29.99 -0.89
C GLU A 138 33.55 -28.61 -1.42
N TRP A 139 33.13 -27.62 -0.63
CA TRP A 139 33.55 -26.23 -0.79
C TRP A 139 34.96 -26.03 -0.29
N PHE A 140 35.73 -25.28 -1.02
CA PHE A 140 37.11 -24.99 -0.69
C PHE A 140 37.44 -23.51 -0.88
N GLN A 141 38.00 -22.88 0.13
CA GLN A 141 38.49 -21.51 0.04
C GLN A 141 40.00 -21.50 -0.14
N ASP A 142 40.45 -20.82 -1.18
CA ASP A 142 41.87 -20.52 -1.40
C ASP A 142 42.08 -19.01 -1.55
N GLY A 143 42.77 -18.43 -0.60
CA GLY A 143 42.85 -16.97 -0.47
C GLY A 143 41.47 -16.33 -0.20
N VAL A 144 41.04 -15.46 -1.10
CA VAL A 144 39.73 -14.77 -1.03
C VAL A 144 38.63 -15.47 -1.84
N ASP A 145 39.01 -16.42 -2.66
CA ASP A 145 38.10 -17.07 -3.59
C ASP A 145 37.59 -18.41 -3.09
N TRP A 146 36.32 -18.67 -3.42
CA TRP A 146 35.66 -19.94 -3.12
C TRP A 146 35.53 -20.80 -4.37
N TYR A 147 35.78 -22.09 -4.20
CA TYR A 147 35.71 -23.12 -5.21
C TYR A 147 34.80 -24.27 -4.76
N TYR A 148 34.32 -25.07 -5.69
CA TYR A 148 33.66 -26.33 -5.37
C TYR A 148 34.30 -27.45 -6.17
N LEU A 149 34.75 -28.49 -5.46
CA LEU A 149 35.28 -29.72 -6.04
C LEU A 149 34.12 -30.72 -6.16
N ARG A 150 33.92 -31.27 -7.35
CA ARG A 150 32.88 -32.28 -7.60
C ARG A 150 33.19 -33.57 -6.84
N ASP A 151 32.25 -34.51 -6.79
CA ASP A 151 32.38 -35.82 -6.17
C ASP A 151 33.59 -36.62 -6.70
N TRP A 152 33.93 -36.45 -7.97
CA TRP A 152 35.12 -37.05 -8.59
C TRP A 152 36.37 -36.14 -8.51
N GLY A 153 36.33 -35.08 -7.76
CA GLY A 153 37.45 -34.15 -7.45
C GLY A 153 37.65 -32.99 -8.41
N GLY A 154 37.06 -33.00 -9.60
CA GLY A 154 37.23 -31.90 -10.57
C GLY A 154 36.59 -30.59 -10.14
N MET A 155 37.30 -29.48 -10.27
CA MET A 155 36.85 -28.15 -9.95
C MET A 155 35.69 -27.70 -10.85
N LEU A 156 34.65 -27.08 -10.29
CA LEU A 156 33.63 -26.39 -11.07
C LEU A 156 34.21 -25.13 -11.72
N HIS A 157 33.94 -24.94 -13.00
CA HIS A 157 34.29 -23.70 -13.72
C HIS A 157 33.31 -23.44 -14.86
N ASP A 158 33.16 -22.17 -15.20
CA ASP A 158 32.37 -21.67 -16.32
C ASP A 158 30.93 -22.22 -16.39
N GLN A 159 30.30 -22.40 -15.22
CA GLN A 159 28.95 -22.96 -15.14
C GLN A 159 28.16 -22.54 -13.91
N PHE A 160 26.86 -22.69 -14.04
CA PHE A 160 25.95 -22.62 -12.91
C PHE A 160 25.94 -23.95 -12.16
N TYR A 161 25.83 -23.86 -10.85
CA TYR A 161 25.71 -25.01 -9.97
C TYR A 161 24.66 -24.77 -8.90
N THR A 162 23.86 -25.79 -8.60
CA THR A 162 22.88 -25.75 -7.52
C THR A 162 23.35 -26.63 -6.38
N TYR A 163 23.46 -26.02 -5.20
CA TYR A 163 23.85 -26.70 -3.97
C TYR A 163 22.86 -26.34 -2.87
N GLU A 164 22.25 -27.33 -2.23
CA GLU A 164 21.26 -27.17 -1.17
C GLU A 164 20.13 -26.17 -1.52
N GLY A 165 19.64 -26.22 -2.76
CA GLY A 165 18.58 -25.35 -3.25
C GLY A 165 19.01 -23.93 -3.67
N ASN A 166 20.23 -23.54 -3.39
CA ASN A 166 20.82 -22.26 -3.78
C ASN A 166 21.59 -22.41 -5.10
N ARG A 167 21.57 -21.38 -5.92
CA ARG A 167 22.26 -21.38 -7.21
C ARG A 167 23.47 -20.47 -7.17
N TYR A 168 24.56 -20.93 -7.75
CA TYR A 168 25.88 -20.28 -7.81
C TYR A 168 26.39 -20.23 -9.24
N TYR A 169 27.36 -19.37 -9.53
CA TYR A 169 28.10 -19.40 -10.79
C TYR A 169 29.61 -19.37 -10.53
N PHE A 170 30.32 -20.28 -11.21
CA PHE A 170 31.77 -20.39 -11.15
C PHE A 170 32.39 -19.80 -12.43
N ARG A 171 33.40 -18.96 -12.27
CA ARG A 171 34.14 -18.33 -13.37
C ARG A 171 34.92 -19.35 -14.16
N GLY A 172 35.40 -18.98 -15.36
CA GLY A 172 36.21 -19.87 -16.19
C GLY A 172 37.48 -20.40 -15.51
N TRP A 173 38.03 -19.69 -14.55
CA TRP A 173 39.15 -20.13 -13.73
C TRP A 173 38.72 -20.79 -12.40
N GLY A 174 37.46 -21.02 -12.18
CA GLY A 174 36.92 -21.82 -11.09
C GLY A 174 36.44 -21.04 -9.86
N GLY A 175 36.81 -19.78 -9.67
CA GLY A 175 36.36 -19.00 -8.54
C GLY A 175 34.86 -18.67 -8.61
N MET A 176 34.15 -18.82 -7.50
CA MET A 176 32.73 -18.49 -7.38
C MET A 176 32.50 -16.98 -7.56
N MET A 177 31.43 -16.60 -8.24
CA MET A 177 30.95 -15.20 -8.25
C MET A 177 30.32 -14.87 -6.90
N TYR A 178 30.69 -13.74 -6.30
CA TYR A 178 30.08 -13.22 -5.07
C TYR A 178 30.11 -11.68 -5.06
N ASP A 179 29.17 -11.09 -4.35
CA ASP A 179 29.00 -9.64 -4.13
C ASP A 179 29.13 -8.79 -5.40
N MET A 180 28.57 -9.27 -6.53
CA MET A 180 28.69 -8.54 -7.79
C MET A 180 27.61 -8.87 -8.80
N LYS A 181 27.40 -7.92 -9.74
CA LYS A 181 26.71 -8.18 -11.01
C LYS A 181 27.67 -8.73 -12.05
N PHE A 182 27.18 -9.66 -12.84
CA PHE A 182 27.95 -10.25 -13.93
C PHE A 182 27.04 -10.68 -15.09
N GLN A 183 27.62 -10.92 -16.22
CA GLN A 183 26.91 -11.33 -17.43
C GLN A 183 27.38 -12.71 -17.88
N VAL A 184 26.41 -13.56 -18.24
CA VAL A 184 26.67 -14.83 -18.91
C VAL A 184 25.83 -14.85 -20.19
N GLY A 185 26.49 -14.91 -21.33
CA GLY A 185 25.81 -14.68 -22.61
C GLY A 185 25.19 -13.28 -22.67
N ASN A 186 23.88 -13.20 -22.96
CA ASN A 186 23.13 -11.94 -23.04
C ASN A 186 22.39 -11.61 -21.75
N LYS A 187 22.54 -12.42 -20.69
CA LYS A 187 21.77 -12.31 -19.46
C LYS A 187 22.61 -11.78 -18.31
N TRP A 188 22.02 -10.91 -17.52
CA TRP A 188 22.63 -10.36 -16.33
C TRP A 188 22.18 -11.10 -15.08
N TYR A 189 23.10 -11.33 -14.18
CA TYR A 189 22.92 -12.00 -12.91
C TYR A 189 23.51 -11.15 -11.79
N LYS A 190 23.08 -11.42 -10.57
CA LYS A 190 23.70 -10.85 -9.37
C LYS A 190 23.96 -11.96 -8.36
N ALA A 191 25.15 -11.99 -7.81
CA ALA A 191 25.50 -12.81 -6.68
C ALA A 191 25.53 -11.99 -5.39
N ASN A 192 25.00 -12.54 -4.32
CA ASN A 192 25.13 -12.01 -2.97
C ASN A 192 26.56 -12.20 -2.43
N SER A 193 26.83 -11.66 -1.24
CA SER A 193 28.14 -11.81 -0.58
C SER A 193 28.51 -13.26 -0.25
N ASP A 194 27.54 -14.15 -0.11
CA ASP A 194 27.72 -15.59 0.08
C ASP A 194 27.78 -16.37 -1.24
N GLY A 195 27.75 -15.70 -2.38
CA GLY A 195 27.76 -16.27 -3.72
C GLY A 195 26.42 -16.76 -4.25
N THR A 196 25.37 -16.78 -3.44
CA THR A 196 24.04 -17.18 -3.90
C THR A 196 23.50 -16.21 -4.93
N LEU A 197 22.90 -16.71 -6.02
CA LEU A 197 22.30 -15.85 -7.02
C LEU A 197 20.98 -15.24 -6.53
N VAL A 198 20.82 -13.96 -6.81
CA VAL A 198 19.63 -13.19 -6.45
C VAL A 198 18.44 -13.65 -7.28
N LYS A 199 17.27 -13.76 -6.62
CA LYS A 199 15.96 -14.01 -7.22
C LYS A 199 14.93 -13.06 -6.58
N GLY A 200 13.97 -12.57 -7.37
CA GLY A 200 12.97 -11.63 -6.91
C GLY A 200 13.48 -10.17 -6.91
N TRP A 201 12.79 -9.32 -6.14
CA TRP A 201 13.17 -7.92 -6.03
C TRP A 201 14.42 -7.74 -5.18
N THR A 202 15.35 -6.94 -5.66
CA THR A 202 16.55 -6.54 -4.91
C THR A 202 16.81 -5.05 -5.05
N GLN A 203 17.26 -4.44 -3.96
CA GLN A 203 17.64 -3.03 -3.93
C GLN A 203 19.11 -2.86 -4.28
N GLU A 204 19.39 -1.85 -5.11
CA GLU A 204 20.75 -1.42 -5.46
C GLU A 204 20.81 0.11 -5.44
N GLY A 205 21.39 0.66 -4.40
CA GLY A 205 21.30 2.09 -4.11
C GLY A 205 19.85 2.48 -3.79
N ASP A 206 19.31 3.43 -4.53
CA ASP A 206 17.93 3.92 -4.44
C ASP A 206 16.96 3.22 -5.41
N LYS A 207 17.46 2.28 -6.22
CA LYS A 207 16.70 1.58 -7.26
C LYS A 207 16.42 0.13 -6.89
N PHE A 208 15.32 -0.39 -7.40
CA PHE A 208 14.94 -1.79 -7.26
C PHE A 208 14.95 -2.48 -8.62
N TYR A 209 15.46 -3.71 -8.65
CA TYR A 209 15.57 -4.56 -9.83
C TYR A 209 14.93 -5.90 -9.58
N TYR A 210 14.35 -6.51 -10.60
CA TYR A 210 13.73 -7.83 -10.51
C TYR A 210 14.55 -8.88 -11.22
N TYR A 211 14.90 -9.94 -10.50
CA TYR A 211 15.53 -11.13 -11.04
C TYR A 211 14.50 -12.26 -11.11
N ASP A 212 14.30 -12.82 -12.29
CA ASP A 212 13.27 -13.81 -12.56
C ASP A 212 13.58 -15.20 -11.94
N ASP A 213 12.71 -16.18 -12.21
CA ASP A 213 12.89 -17.56 -11.74
C ASP A 213 14.11 -18.26 -12.34
N GLN A 214 14.71 -17.68 -13.38
CA GLN A 214 15.98 -18.13 -13.96
C GLN A 214 17.17 -17.36 -13.38
N TYR A 215 16.94 -16.54 -12.34
CA TYR A 215 17.92 -15.63 -11.70
C TYR A 215 18.44 -14.55 -12.63
N THR A 216 17.71 -14.25 -13.73
CA THR A 216 18.14 -13.23 -14.69
C THR A 216 17.48 -11.90 -14.44
N LEU A 217 18.25 -10.83 -14.56
CA LEU A 217 17.73 -9.46 -14.46
C LEU A 217 16.71 -9.20 -15.55
N TYR A 218 15.48 -8.88 -15.14
CA TYR A 218 14.43 -8.46 -16.04
C TYR A 218 14.69 -7.02 -16.52
N ARG A 219 14.85 -6.81 -17.82
CA ARG A 219 15.21 -5.51 -18.41
C ARG A 219 14.27 -5.06 -19.53
N GLN A 220 13.19 -5.77 -19.75
CA GLN A 220 12.20 -5.33 -20.73
C GLN A 220 11.47 -4.11 -20.15
N LYS A 221 11.63 -2.93 -20.80
CA LYS A 221 10.87 -1.73 -20.45
C LYS A 221 9.39 -1.98 -20.64
N GLY A 222 8.58 -1.52 -19.68
CA GLY A 222 7.12 -1.63 -19.71
C GLY A 222 6.55 -2.36 -18.50
N TRP A 223 5.34 -2.83 -18.64
CA TRP A 223 4.60 -3.48 -17.57
C TRP A 223 5.12 -4.89 -17.26
N LEU A 224 5.38 -5.12 -15.99
CA LEU A 224 5.72 -6.43 -15.43
C LEU A 224 4.60 -6.87 -14.49
N LYS A 225 3.96 -7.99 -14.83
CA LYS A 225 2.93 -8.61 -13.98
C LYS A 225 3.52 -9.76 -13.17
N LEU A 226 3.42 -9.68 -11.85
CA LEU A 226 3.81 -10.74 -10.93
C LEU A 226 2.59 -11.16 -10.10
N GLY A 227 2.04 -12.32 -10.39
CA GLY A 227 0.74 -12.71 -9.83
C GLY A 227 -0.37 -11.78 -10.30
N ASN A 228 -1.04 -11.12 -9.36
CA ASN A 228 -2.08 -10.12 -9.64
C ASN A 228 -1.59 -8.66 -9.50
N VAL A 229 -0.30 -8.45 -9.29
CA VAL A 229 0.28 -7.14 -9.07
C VAL A 229 1.05 -6.68 -10.31
N TYR A 230 0.89 -5.41 -10.65
CA TYR A 230 1.57 -4.79 -11.78
C TYR A 230 2.66 -3.82 -11.29
N TYR A 231 3.79 -3.88 -11.97
CA TYR A 231 4.94 -2.99 -11.82
C TYR A 231 5.31 -2.40 -13.18
N TYR A 232 6.00 -1.29 -13.19
CA TYR A 232 6.56 -0.75 -14.44
C TYR A 232 8.07 -0.68 -14.38
N ILE A 233 8.71 -1.18 -15.44
CA ILE A 233 10.17 -1.30 -15.53
C ILE A 233 10.70 -0.25 -16.50
N ASN A 234 11.68 0.50 -16.06
CA ASN A 234 12.43 1.47 -16.88
C ASN A 234 13.34 0.78 -17.90
N ALA A 235 13.88 1.54 -18.84
CA ALA A 235 14.83 1.05 -19.85
C ALA A 235 16.14 0.50 -19.24
N ASP A 236 16.52 0.96 -18.04
CA ASP A 236 17.69 0.46 -17.31
C ASP A 236 17.40 -0.82 -16.50
N GLY A 237 16.14 -1.27 -16.49
CA GLY A 237 15.69 -2.44 -15.72
C GLY A 237 15.25 -2.13 -14.29
N SER A 238 15.33 -0.87 -13.85
CA SER A 238 14.85 -0.47 -12.53
C SER A 238 13.32 -0.32 -12.52
N ARG A 239 12.71 -0.56 -11.36
CA ARG A 239 11.29 -0.36 -11.11
C ARG A 239 10.95 1.11 -10.95
N VAL A 240 9.83 1.56 -11.53
CA VAL A 240 9.20 2.85 -11.21
C VAL A 240 8.51 2.73 -9.85
N GLN A 241 8.66 3.74 -8.98
CA GLN A 241 8.05 3.76 -7.66
C GLN A 241 7.84 5.18 -7.13
N GLY A 242 6.80 5.38 -6.30
CA GLY A 242 6.51 6.62 -5.60
C GLY A 242 6.24 7.81 -6.54
N GLN A 243 5.71 7.57 -7.75
CA GLN A 243 5.54 8.63 -8.74
C GLN A 243 4.46 8.31 -9.78
N TRP A 244 4.03 9.37 -10.44
CA TRP A 244 3.17 9.28 -11.61
C TRP A 244 3.90 8.66 -12.80
N LEU A 245 3.18 7.87 -13.57
CA LEU A 245 3.63 7.23 -14.80
C LEU A 245 2.65 7.51 -15.93
N LYS A 246 3.11 8.10 -17.00
CA LYS A 246 2.33 8.24 -18.24
C LYS A 246 2.71 7.13 -19.20
N ASP A 247 1.71 6.36 -19.65
CA ASP A 247 1.89 5.33 -20.69
C ASP A 247 0.78 5.48 -21.73
N GLY A 248 1.15 5.90 -22.93
CA GLY A 248 0.22 6.31 -23.97
C GLY A 248 -0.56 7.58 -23.56
N ILE A 249 -1.89 7.47 -23.55
CA ILE A 249 -2.81 8.52 -23.11
C ILE A 249 -3.13 8.44 -21.62
N ASP A 250 -2.89 7.30 -21.00
CA ASP A 250 -3.29 6.99 -19.65
C ASP A 250 -2.24 7.42 -18.63
N LEU A 251 -2.73 7.80 -17.44
CA LEU A 251 -1.93 8.22 -16.31
C LEU A 251 -2.11 7.19 -15.17
N TYR A 252 -1.00 6.74 -14.63
CA TYR A 252 -0.94 5.75 -13.54
C TYR A 252 -0.17 6.31 -12.36
N TYR A 253 -0.38 5.76 -11.17
CA TYR A 253 0.46 6.05 -10.02
C TYR A 253 1.09 4.78 -9.47
N MET A 254 2.41 4.81 -9.35
CA MET A 254 3.19 3.71 -8.79
C MET A 254 3.48 4.01 -7.33
N ASN A 255 3.01 3.17 -6.43
CA ASN A 255 3.24 3.27 -4.99
C ASN A 255 4.73 3.26 -4.63
N ALA A 256 5.08 3.64 -3.41
CA ALA A 256 6.46 3.61 -2.92
C ALA A 256 7.09 2.22 -2.97
N ASP A 257 6.29 1.16 -2.86
CA ASP A 257 6.70 -0.23 -3.03
C ASP A 257 6.73 -0.68 -4.50
N GLY A 258 6.46 0.23 -5.44
CA GLY A 258 6.45 0.01 -6.89
C GLY A 258 5.20 -0.68 -7.43
N THR A 259 4.21 -0.97 -6.61
CA THR A 259 2.94 -1.52 -7.07
C THR A 259 2.08 -0.45 -7.74
N MET A 260 1.31 -0.83 -8.75
CA MET A 260 0.35 0.07 -9.41
C MET A 260 -0.88 0.28 -8.53
N LYS A 261 -1.35 1.53 -8.39
CA LYS A 261 -2.67 1.82 -7.81
C LYS A 261 -3.79 1.33 -8.73
N SER A 262 -4.85 0.75 -8.14
CA SER A 262 -6.02 0.30 -8.89
C SER A 262 -7.27 0.23 -8.02
N ALA A 263 -8.44 0.56 -8.58
CA ALA A 263 -9.75 0.55 -7.92
C ALA A 263 -9.75 1.29 -6.57
N GLU A 264 -9.06 2.43 -6.50
CA GLU A 264 -8.92 3.19 -5.25
C GLU A 264 -8.86 4.70 -5.47
N TRP A 265 -9.27 5.44 -4.45
CA TRP A 265 -9.07 6.87 -4.35
C TRP A 265 -7.64 7.22 -3.96
N TYR A 266 -7.12 8.30 -4.52
CA TYR A 266 -5.81 8.83 -4.18
C TYR A 266 -5.86 10.35 -4.04
N LYS A 267 -5.27 10.85 -2.96
CA LYS A 267 -5.14 12.28 -2.70
C LYS A 267 -3.69 12.73 -2.81
N GLU A 268 -3.47 13.79 -3.60
CA GLU A 268 -2.17 14.46 -3.68
C GLU A 268 -2.36 15.97 -3.48
N GLY A 269 -1.83 16.51 -2.40
CA GLY A 269 -2.10 17.90 -2.02
C GLY A 269 -3.58 18.13 -1.75
N ASN A 270 -4.20 19.01 -2.54
CA ASN A 270 -5.63 19.30 -2.48
C ASN A 270 -6.44 18.53 -3.55
N ASP A 271 -5.78 17.84 -4.46
CA ASP A 271 -6.42 17.18 -5.59
C ASP A 271 -6.73 15.71 -5.27
N TRP A 272 -7.86 15.23 -5.76
CA TRP A 272 -8.29 13.86 -5.66
C TRP A 272 -8.31 13.21 -7.04
N TYR A 273 -7.97 11.92 -7.07
CA TYR A 273 -7.93 11.06 -8.24
C TYR A 273 -8.62 9.74 -7.92
N TYR A 274 -9.14 9.06 -8.93
CA TYR A 274 -9.63 7.69 -8.79
C TYR A 274 -9.03 6.81 -9.88
N PHE A 275 -8.50 5.67 -9.49
CA PHE A 275 -7.91 4.70 -10.41
C PHE A 275 -8.90 3.60 -10.75
N ARG A 276 -9.05 3.31 -12.04
CA ARG A 276 -9.82 2.18 -12.54
C ARG A 276 -9.24 0.86 -12.03
N ASP A 277 -10.00 -0.22 -12.12
CA ASP A 277 -9.58 -1.58 -11.72
C ASP A 277 -8.31 -2.05 -12.45
N TRP A 278 -8.09 -1.60 -13.68
CA TRP A 278 -6.89 -1.87 -14.47
C TRP A 278 -5.76 -0.81 -14.29
N GLY A 279 -5.95 0.15 -13.39
CA GLY A 279 -4.91 1.04 -12.87
C GLY A 279 -4.82 2.44 -13.47
N ALA A 280 -5.47 2.76 -14.58
CA ALA A 280 -5.44 4.12 -15.12
C ALA A 280 -6.31 5.06 -14.29
N ALA A 281 -5.85 6.29 -14.06
CA ALA A 281 -6.65 7.35 -13.48
C ALA A 281 -7.85 7.69 -14.38
N LEU A 282 -8.99 8.01 -13.77
CA LEU A 282 -10.15 8.51 -14.50
C LEU A 282 -9.86 9.89 -15.10
N TYR A 283 -10.30 10.13 -16.30
CA TYR A 283 -10.24 11.45 -16.97
C TYR A 283 -11.43 11.63 -17.92
N ASP A 284 -11.84 12.88 -18.13
CA ASP A 284 -12.95 13.30 -18.99
C ASP A 284 -14.20 12.42 -18.83
N THR A 285 -14.58 12.09 -17.59
CA THR A 285 -15.67 11.15 -17.34
C THR A 285 -16.40 11.41 -16.02
N LEU A 286 -17.70 11.13 -16.03
CA LEU A 286 -18.49 10.99 -14.82
C LEU A 286 -18.18 9.64 -14.16
N PHE A 287 -18.12 9.62 -12.84
CA PHE A 287 -17.91 8.42 -12.03
C PHE A 287 -19.01 8.34 -10.96
N TYR A 288 -19.61 7.20 -10.84
CA TYR A 288 -20.70 6.93 -9.92
C TYR A 288 -20.24 5.99 -8.81
N GLU A 289 -20.36 6.44 -7.56
CA GLU A 289 -20.05 5.63 -6.38
C GLU A 289 -21.20 5.75 -5.36
N GLY A 290 -21.97 4.70 -5.20
CA GLY A 290 -23.22 4.75 -4.43
C GLY A 290 -24.18 5.75 -5.04
N GLU A 291 -24.63 6.72 -4.23
CA GLU A 291 -25.50 7.81 -4.67
C GLU A 291 -24.74 9.06 -5.12
N ASN A 292 -23.41 9.03 -5.05
CA ASN A 292 -22.58 10.17 -5.41
C ASN A 292 -22.14 10.11 -6.87
N ILE A 293 -22.10 11.28 -7.50
CA ILE A 293 -21.65 11.47 -8.87
C ILE A 293 -20.44 12.41 -8.81
N TYR A 294 -19.35 11.99 -9.40
CA TYR A 294 -18.11 12.75 -9.50
C TYR A 294 -17.76 12.99 -10.97
N TYR A 295 -17.01 14.01 -11.25
CA TYR A 295 -16.41 14.22 -12.57
C TYR A 295 -14.90 14.31 -12.43
N PHE A 296 -14.18 13.69 -13.35
CA PHE A 296 -12.73 13.81 -13.45
C PHE A 296 -12.38 14.56 -14.72
N GLU A 297 -11.60 15.62 -14.58
CA GLU A 297 -11.15 16.48 -15.67
C GLU A 297 -10.13 15.79 -16.57
N SER A 298 -9.78 16.42 -17.70
CA SER A 298 -8.78 15.88 -18.66
C SER A 298 -7.38 15.67 -18.06
N ASP A 299 -7.05 16.34 -16.95
CA ASP A 299 -5.84 16.16 -16.17
C ASP A 299 -5.98 15.11 -15.04
N CYS A 300 -7.07 14.35 -15.06
CA CYS A 300 -7.44 13.31 -14.10
C CYS A 300 -7.83 13.81 -12.70
N LYS A 301 -7.94 15.11 -12.47
CA LYS A 301 -8.35 15.65 -11.17
C LYS A 301 -9.86 15.62 -11.01
N MET A 302 -10.30 15.37 -9.78
CA MET A 302 -11.70 15.46 -9.41
C MET A 302 -12.18 16.91 -9.47
N ALA A 303 -13.23 17.17 -10.24
CA ALA A 303 -13.82 18.47 -10.48
C ALA A 303 -14.51 19.07 -9.25
N ARG A 304 -14.57 20.40 -9.21
CA ARG A 304 -15.31 21.20 -8.22
C ARG A 304 -15.89 22.43 -8.87
N GLY A 305 -17.05 22.85 -8.42
CA GLY A 305 -17.75 24.01 -8.98
C GLY A 305 -18.60 23.66 -10.20
N TRP A 306 -18.81 24.63 -11.07
CA TRP A 306 -19.72 24.53 -12.22
C TRP A 306 -19.06 23.85 -13.41
N TYR A 307 -19.80 22.91 -14.04
CA TYR A 307 -19.40 22.22 -15.27
C TYR A 307 -20.58 22.04 -16.22
N GLU A 308 -20.32 22.17 -17.51
CA GLU A 308 -21.25 21.77 -18.56
C GLU A 308 -20.73 20.50 -19.25
N LEU A 309 -21.49 19.42 -19.11
CA LEU A 309 -21.13 18.10 -19.62
C LEU A 309 -22.31 17.52 -20.39
N ASP A 310 -22.10 17.17 -21.64
CA ASP A 310 -23.11 16.58 -22.54
C ASP A 310 -24.43 17.36 -22.63
N GLY A 311 -24.35 18.71 -22.52
CA GLY A 311 -25.51 19.59 -22.58
C GLY A 311 -26.27 19.76 -21.26
N TYR A 312 -25.75 19.21 -20.18
CA TYR A 312 -26.27 19.41 -18.83
C TYR A 312 -25.30 20.22 -17.98
N THR A 313 -25.83 21.06 -17.09
CA THR A 313 -25.05 21.83 -16.14
C THR A 313 -25.04 21.11 -14.80
N TYR A 314 -23.84 20.94 -14.23
CA TYR A 314 -23.59 20.33 -12.92
C TYR A 314 -22.92 21.34 -11.99
N TYR A 315 -23.07 21.11 -10.69
CA TYR A 315 -22.27 21.76 -9.67
C TYR A 315 -21.66 20.71 -8.74
N PHE A 316 -20.33 20.60 -8.76
CA PHE A 316 -19.59 19.70 -7.88
C PHE A 316 -19.18 20.42 -6.61
N ARG A 317 -19.54 19.85 -5.46
CA ARG A 317 -19.22 20.37 -4.11
C ARG A 317 -17.71 20.39 -3.88
N ASP A 318 -17.24 21.08 -2.85
CA ASP A 318 -15.81 21.12 -2.48
C ASP A 318 -15.19 19.71 -2.25
N TRP A 319 -16.00 18.77 -1.82
CA TRP A 319 -15.59 17.36 -1.67
C TRP A 319 -15.79 16.51 -2.93
N GLY A 320 -16.24 17.10 -4.03
CA GLY A 320 -16.30 16.51 -5.37
C GLY A 320 -17.64 15.91 -5.78
N GLY A 321 -18.56 15.62 -4.88
CA GLY A 321 -19.86 15.07 -5.24
C GLY A 321 -20.76 16.11 -5.90
N ALA A 322 -21.43 15.73 -7.00
CA ALA A 322 -22.39 16.59 -7.67
C ALA A 322 -23.57 16.96 -6.75
N MET A 323 -24.06 18.19 -6.88
CA MET A 323 -25.35 18.56 -6.31
C MET A 323 -26.44 17.75 -7.01
N ASN A 324 -27.31 17.14 -6.22
CA ASN A 324 -28.45 16.36 -6.68
C ASN A 324 -29.74 16.68 -5.88
N ILE A 325 -29.70 17.80 -5.19
CA ILE A 325 -30.82 18.37 -4.40
C ILE A 325 -30.87 19.88 -4.61
N PRO A 326 -32.00 20.56 -4.33
CA PRO A 326 -32.05 22.00 -4.31
C PRO A 326 -31.04 22.59 -3.33
N CYS A 327 -30.32 23.62 -3.73
CA CYS A 327 -29.31 24.29 -2.92
C CYS A 327 -29.19 25.77 -3.28
N VAL A 328 -28.43 26.50 -2.46
CA VAL A 328 -28.08 27.91 -2.73
C VAL A 328 -26.57 27.99 -2.94
N ILE A 329 -26.17 28.55 -4.07
CA ILE A 329 -24.77 28.78 -4.43
C ILE A 329 -24.64 30.31 -4.70
N ASP A 330 -23.74 30.97 -4.00
CA ASP A 330 -23.50 32.41 -4.11
C ASP A 330 -24.78 33.26 -3.98
N GLY A 331 -25.70 32.86 -3.08
CA GLY A 331 -26.96 33.57 -2.81
C GLY A 331 -28.07 33.30 -3.84
N VAL A 332 -27.86 32.45 -4.82
CA VAL A 332 -28.84 32.07 -5.83
C VAL A 332 -29.29 30.62 -5.60
N ARG A 333 -30.61 30.41 -5.60
CA ARG A 333 -31.17 29.05 -5.50
C ARG A 333 -31.06 28.34 -6.84
N TYR A 334 -30.66 27.09 -6.75
CA TYR A 334 -30.60 26.17 -7.86
C TYR A 334 -31.32 24.85 -7.51
N VAL A 335 -31.98 24.26 -8.48
CA VAL A 335 -32.63 22.96 -8.35
C VAL A 335 -31.90 21.98 -9.24
N PHE A 336 -31.39 20.92 -8.65
CA PHE A 336 -30.76 19.81 -9.37
C PHE A 336 -31.62 18.57 -9.24
N ASP A 337 -31.69 17.79 -10.31
CA ASP A 337 -32.35 16.47 -10.28
C ASP A 337 -31.47 15.41 -9.59
N SER A 338 -32.01 14.18 -9.46
CA SER A 338 -31.28 13.05 -8.85
C SER A 338 -30.02 12.64 -9.62
N ASN A 339 -29.89 13.03 -10.89
CA ASN A 339 -28.71 12.78 -11.73
C ASN A 339 -27.69 13.93 -11.66
N GLY A 340 -27.95 14.94 -10.83
CA GLY A 340 -27.09 16.11 -10.66
C GLY A 340 -27.22 17.17 -11.75
N HIS A 341 -28.22 17.06 -12.65
CA HIS A 341 -28.46 18.05 -13.68
C HIS A 341 -29.17 19.28 -13.11
N LEU A 342 -28.70 20.47 -13.45
CA LEU A 342 -29.41 21.69 -13.16
C LEU A 342 -30.73 21.72 -13.91
N VAL A 343 -31.84 21.69 -13.17
CA VAL A 343 -33.19 21.73 -13.73
C VAL A 343 -33.72 23.17 -13.75
N GLU A 344 -33.43 23.93 -12.70
CA GLU A 344 -33.92 25.29 -12.53
C GLU A 344 -32.87 26.15 -11.83
N LYS A 345 -32.69 27.38 -12.34
CA LYS A 345 -31.97 28.47 -11.69
C LYS A 345 -33.01 29.51 -11.25
N ASP A 346 -33.24 29.59 -9.96
CA ASP A 346 -34.15 30.59 -9.42
C ASP A 346 -33.44 31.94 -9.29
N LEU A 347 -33.61 32.77 -10.29
CA LEU A 347 -33.08 34.16 -10.30
C LEU A 347 -33.90 35.14 -9.47
N ASP A 348 -35.03 34.68 -8.87
CA ASP A 348 -36.07 35.57 -8.29
C ASP A 348 -35.96 35.75 -6.75
N THR A 349 -34.87 35.29 -6.11
CA THR A 349 -34.62 35.75 -4.73
C THR A 349 -33.83 37.04 -4.76
N GLU A 350 -34.50 38.17 -4.64
CA GLU A 350 -33.85 39.46 -4.59
C GLU A 350 -33.84 40.02 -3.16
N VAL A 351 -32.65 40.39 -2.69
CA VAL A 351 -32.49 41.07 -1.40
C VAL A 351 -33.26 42.40 -1.43
N GLY A 352 -34.05 42.67 -0.37
CA GLY A 352 -34.80 43.89 -0.23
C GLY A 352 -36.11 43.97 -1.04
N VAL A 353 -36.41 42.98 -1.89
CA VAL A 353 -37.70 42.91 -2.60
C VAL A 353 -38.81 42.43 -1.65
N LYS A 354 -39.73 43.31 -1.32
CA LYS A 354 -40.75 43.11 -0.28
C LYS A 354 -42.02 42.49 -0.87
N THR A 355 -41.95 41.24 -1.33
CA THR A 355 -43.11 40.46 -1.78
C THR A 355 -43.28 39.18 -0.97
N VAL A 356 -44.52 38.69 -0.89
CA VAL A 356 -44.85 37.43 -0.19
C VAL A 356 -44.07 36.26 -0.82
N LYS A 357 -44.05 36.16 -2.15
CA LYS A 357 -43.33 35.12 -2.87
C LYS A 357 -41.83 35.16 -2.52
N ASN A 358 -41.18 36.33 -2.62
CA ASN A 358 -39.77 36.46 -2.32
C ASN A 358 -39.45 36.18 -0.84
N PHE A 359 -40.32 36.57 0.10
CA PHE A 359 -40.17 36.24 1.52
C PHE A 359 -40.18 34.73 1.76
N LEU A 360 -41.16 33.99 1.17
CA LEU A 360 -41.25 32.53 1.31
C LEU A 360 -40.09 31.81 0.61
N LYS A 361 -39.67 32.28 -0.57
CA LYS A 361 -38.50 31.72 -1.28
C LYS A 361 -37.23 31.87 -0.44
N ASN A 362 -36.95 33.03 0.12
CA ASN A 362 -35.82 33.23 1.02
C ASN A 362 -35.92 32.31 2.26
N ALA A 363 -37.11 32.19 2.86
CA ALA A 363 -37.31 31.30 4.01
C ALA A 363 -37.09 29.80 3.68
N LEU A 364 -37.29 29.40 2.42
CA LEU A 364 -36.99 28.02 1.97
C LEU A 364 -35.50 27.70 1.84
N LEU A 365 -34.61 28.70 1.67
CA LEU A 365 -33.19 28.48 1.39
C LEU A 365 -32.47 27.57 2.42
N PRO A 366 -32.67 27.74 3.75
CA PRO A 366 -32.02 26.88 4.75
C PRO A 366 -32.77 25.59 5.06
N VAL A 367 -33.94 25.35 4.44
CA VAL A 367 -34.73 24.13 4.68
C VAL A 367 -33.99 22.89 4.22
N GLY A 368 -34.02 21.85 5.03
CA GLY A 368 -33.52 20.51 4.68
C GLY A 368 -32.01 20.27 4.87
N ASN A 369 -31.20 21.33 4.92
CA ASN A 369 -29.76 21.27 5.01
C ASN A 369 -29.12 22.16 6.08
N THR A 370 -29.93 22.71 7.00
CA THR A 370 -29.45 23.54 8.10
C THR A 370 -29.93 22.99 9.44
N LEU A 371 -28.98 22.70 10.33
CA LEU A 371 -29.29 22.14 11.66
C LEU A 371 -29.81 23.22 12.62
N TYR A 372 -30.60 22.78 13.59
CA TYR A 372 -31.03 23.58 14.70
C TYR A 372 -29.88 23.80 15.69
N VAL A 373 -29.36 25.00 15.78
CA VAL A 373 -28.33 25.41 16.75
C VAL A 373 -28.91 26.41 17.70
N TRP A 374 -28.97 26.11 19.01
CA TRP A 374 -29.50 27.02 20.02
C TRP A 374 -28.71 28.33 20.06
N ALA A 375 -29.43 29.45 19.93
CA ALA A 375 -28.93 30.82 19.81
C ALA A 375 -28.23 31.14 18.48
N GLY A 376 -28.40 30.31 17.45
CA GLY A 376 -27.83 30.53 16.11
C GLY A 376 -28.71 31.44 15.24
N GLY A 377 -28.07 32.28 14.40
CA GLY A 377 -28.71 33.06 13.34
C GLY A 377 -29.23 34.45 13.74
N HIS A 378 -28.67 35.09 14.75
CA HIS A 378 -29.21 36.32 15.32
C HIS A 378 -28.61 37.60 14.73
N ASP A 379 -27.48 37.58 14.08
CA ASP A 379 -26.80 38.74 13.50
C ASP A 379 -25.91 38.42 12.29
N ASP A 380 -25.26 39.43 11.71
CA ASP A 380 -24.36 39.29 10.55
C ASP A 380 -23.17 38.36 10.78
N ALA A 381 -22.68 38.24 12.00
CA ALA A 381 -21.52 37.41 12.32
C ALA A 381 -21.88 35.92 12.43
N ASP A 382 -23.15 35.65 12.82
CA ASP A 382 -23.67 34.30 13.06
C ASP A 382 -24.36 33.72 11.82
N ALA A 383 -25.08 34.57 11.02
CA ALA A 383 -25.94 34.05 9.96
C ALA A 383 -25.54 34.45 8.53
N THR A 384 -24.64 35.33 8.28
CA THR A 384 -24.45 36.08 7.02
C THR A 384 -25.54 37.11 6.73
N ARG A 385 -25.12 38.26 6.26
CA ARG A 385 -26.03 39.39 6.02
C ARG A 385 -27.07 39.10 4.95
N TYR A 386 -26.63 38.51 3.85
CA TYR A 386 -27.47 38.13 2.72
C TYR A 386 -27.14 36.76 2.22
N GLY A 387 -28.16 36.01 1.84
CA GLY A 387 -28.04 34.64 1.39
C GLY A 387 -27.76 33.62 2.51
N VAL A 388 -27.48 32.39 2.14
CA VAL A 388 -27.25 31.27 3.08
C VAL A 388 -25.79 31.23 3.48
N ASN A 389 -25.53 31.02 4.77
CA ASN A 389 -24.17 30.78 5.24
C ASN A 389 -23.67 29.39 4.78
N PRO A 390 -22.59 29.29 3.99
CA PRO A 390 -22.05 28.00 3.52
C PRO A 390 -21.65 27.05 4.65
N GLN A 391 -21.40 27.59 5.85
CA GLN A 391 -21.05 26.78 7.02
C GLN A 391 -22.24 25.93 7.52
N TRP A 392 -23.48 26.34 7.28
CA TRP A 392 -24.68 25.58 7.70
C TRP A 392 -24.73 24.22 7.03
N GLU A 393 -24.53 24.15 5.72
CA GLU A 393 -24.51 22.89 4.97
C GLU A 393 -23.30 22.04 5.35
N LYS A 394 -22.11 22.63 5.52
CA LYS A 394 -20.91 21.90 5.98
C LYS A 394 -21.15 21.25 7.34
N PHE A 395 -21.75 22.00 8.27
CA PHE A 395 -22.07 21.46 9.59
C PHE A 395 -23.12 20.37 9.52
N PHE A 396 -24.20 20.56 8.73
CA PHE A 396 -25.21 19.54 8.47
C PHE A 396 -24.61 18.23 7.93
N ASN A 397 -23.71 18.32 6.96
CA ASN A 397 -23.06 17.18 6.35
C ASN A 397 -22.02 16.50 7.29
N SER A 398 -21.53 17.20 8.30
CA SER A 398 -20.62 16.62 9.32
C SER A 398 -21.34 15.86 10.44
N GLN A 399 -22.68 15.92 10.50
CA GLN A 399 -23.48 15.28 11.54
C GLN A 399 -24.26 14.09 10.98
N ASP A 400 -24.62 13.16 11.86
CA ASP A 400 -25.41 11.97 11.54
C ASP A 400 -26.83 12.03 12.14
N GLU A 401 -27.56 10.93 12.06
CA GLU A 401 -28.93 10.78 12.61
C GLU A 401 -29.00 10.93 14.15
N ASN A 402 -27.88 10.85 14.83
CA ASN A 402 -27.79 11.02 16.29
C ASN A 402 -27.54 12.45 16.72
N TYR A 403 -27.59 13.41 15.78
CA TYR A 403 -27.37 14.82 16.08
C TYR A 403 -28.21 15.29 17.27
N ASN A 404 -27.54 15.84 18.28
CA ASN A 404 -28.16 16.34 19.49
C ASN A 404 -27.83 17.83 19.71
N TYR A 405 -28.76 18.71 19.37
CA TYR A 405 -28.59 20.16 19.50
C TYR A 405 -28.16 20.62 20.91
N THR A 406 -28.44 19.85 21.96
CA THR A 406 -28.04 20.22 23.31
C THR A 406 -26.53 20.21 23.54
N GLN A 407 -25.81 19.51 22.71
CA GLN A 407 -24.35 19.44 22.70
C GLN A 407 -23.69 20.52 21.85
N HIS A 408 -24.49 21.18 20.99
CA HIS A 408 -24.07 22.21 20.04
C HIS A 408 -24.68 23.58 20.29
N ARG A 409 -24.94 23.91 21.57
CA ARG A 409 -25.48 25.23 21.94
C ARG A 409 -24.41 26.30 21.79
N TYR A 410 -24.80 27.47 21.26
CA TYR A 410 -23.93 28.64 21.09
C TYR A 410 -22.77 28.41 20.11
N GLU A 411 -22.88 27.40 19.25
CA GLU A 411 -21.96 27.23 18.13
C GLU A 411 -22.37 28.14 16.97
N TYR A 412 -22.10 29.41 17.15
CA TYR A 412 -22.48 30.49 16.21
C TYR A 412 -21.93 30.17 14.80
N GLY A 413 -22.74 30.45 13.77
CA GLY A 413 -22.42 30.22 12.37
C GLY A 413 -22.64 28.78 11.88
N ASN A 414 -22.96 27.80 12.75
CA ASN A 414 -23.18 26.41 12.36
C ASN A 414 -24.65 26.06 12.05
N GLY A 415 -25.61 26.95 12.39
CA GLY A 415 -27.03 26.72 12.13
C GLY A 415 -27.92 27.79 12.73
N LEU A 416 -29.20 27.51 12.77
CA LEU A 416 -30.25 28.48 13.13
C LEU A 416 -31.13 27.96 14.28
N ASP A 417 -31.47 28.80 15.24
CA ASP A 417 -32.61 28.53 16.12
C ASP A 417 -33.93 29.09 15.54
N CYS A 418 -35.04 28.89 16.22
CA CYS A 418 -36.33 29.30 15.69
C CYS A 418 -36.45 30.84 15.47
N SER A 419 -35.91 31.64 16.37
CA SER A 419 -35.91 33.10 16.27
C SER A 419 -34.85 33.61 15.29
N GLY A 420 -33.68 32.97 15.26
CA GLY A 420 -32.64 33.27 14.28
C GLY A 420 -33.10 32.99 12.85
N TYR A 421 -33.76 31.86 12.63
CA TYR A 421 -34.31 31.49 11.31
C TYR A 421 -35.34 32.53 10.80
N VAL A 422 -36.36 32.85 11.62
CA VAL A 422 -37.40 33.82 11.22
C VAL A 422 -36.82 35.22 11.06
N GLY A 423 -35.93 35.64 11.98
CA GLY A 423 -35.25 36.93 11.92
C GLY A 423 -34.38 37.07 10.68
N TRP A 424 -33.60 36.01 10.34
CA TRP A 424 -32.80 35.99 9.13
C TRP A 424 -33.68 36.04 7.86
N ALA A 425 -34.75 35.24 7.77
CA ALA A 425 -35.66 35.26 6.62
C ALA A 425 -36.33 36.64 6.42
N VAL A 426 -36.74 37.30 7.51
CA VAL A 426 -37.27 38.68 7.49
C VAL A 426 -36.21 39.67 7.04
N HIS A 427 -34.96 39.51 7.52
CA HIS A 427 -33.84 40.37 7.11
C HIS A 427 -33.58 40.32 5.59
N GLN A 428 -33.72 39.16 4.95
CA GLN A 428 -33.53 39.04 3.50
C GLN A 428 -34.46 39.94 2.68
N VAL A 429 -35.65 40.23 3.17
CA VAL A 429 -36.65 41.07 2.46
C VAL A 429 -36.80 42.48 3.03
N MET A 430 -36.55 42.65 4.33
CA MET A 430 -36.73 43.93 5.01
C MET A 430 -35.44 44.75 5.13
N GLU A 431 -34.27 44.11 4.97
CA GLU A 431 -32.92 44.69 5.19
C GLU A 431 -32.74 45.24 6.61
N ASP A 432 -33.44 44.63 7.57
CA ASP A 432 -33.47 45.03 8.98
C ASP A 432 -33.37 43.78 9.85
N TRP A 433 -32.31 43.68 10.66
CA TRP A 433 -32.16 42.61 11.65
C TRP A 433 -33.17 42.79 12.79
N ALA A 434 -34.41 42.42 12.51
CA ALA A 434 -35.49 42.47 13.47
C ALA A 434 -35.59 41.20 14.30
N THR A 435 -34.43 40.64 14.73
CA THR A 435 -34.37 39.46 15.56
C THR A 435 -34.55 39.80 17.04
N THR A 436 -35.40 39.05 17.72
CA THR A 436 -35.68 39.15 19.15
C THR A 436 -36.07 37.74 19.66
N THR A 437 -36.44 37.63 20.94
CA THR A 437 -36.90 36.33 21.47
C THR A 437 -38.18 35.89 20.75
N SER A 438 -38.25 34.57 20.46
CA SER A 438 -39.33 33.97 19.68
C SER A 438 -40.74 34.39 20.11
N THR A 439 -41.00 34.42 21.39
CA THR A 439 -42.33 34.71 21.96
C THR A 439 -42.83 36.13 21.63
N ILE A 440 -41.94 37.13 21.60
CA ILE A 440 -42.33 38.53 21.39
C ILE A 440 -42.13 39.00 19.95
N MET A 441 -41.55 38.20 19.08
CA MET A 441 -41.22 38.58 17.70
C MET A 441 -42.43 39.07 16.89
N PRO A 442 -43.63 38.47 16.92
CA PRO A 442 -44.82 38.99 16.26
C PRO A 442 -45.19 40.37 16.73
N ARG A 443 -45.13 40.65 18.04
CA ARG A 443 -45.39 41.96 18.62
C ARG A 443 -44.36 43.01 18.24
N TYR A 444 -43.09 42.58 18.14
CA TYR A 444 -42.00 43.46 17.74
C TYR A 444 -42.14 43.93 16.28
N TYR A 445 -42.55 43.04 15.34
CA TYR A 445 -42.87 43.46 13.96
C TYR A 445 -44.04 44.39 13.85
N TYR A 446 -45.07 44.20 14.68
CA TYR A 446 -46.16 45.21 14.82
C TYR A 446 -45.65 46.57 15.30
N GLN A 447 -44.78 46.62 16.29
CA GLN A 447 -44.15 47.83 16.79
C GLN A 447 -43.30 48.55 15.73
N LYS A 448 -42.73 47.84 14.80
CA LYS A 448 -42.05 48.41 13.62
C LYS A 448 -43.04 48.98 12.58
N GLY A 449 -44.35 48.85 12.77
CA GLY A 449 -45.35 49.31 11.83
C GLY A 449 -45.50 48.44 10.56
N TRP A 450 -45.06 47.20 10.60
CA TRP A 450 -45.04 46.34 9.41
C TRP A 450 -46.36 45.61 9.15
N GLY A 451 -47.29 45.62 10.11
CA GLY A 451 -48.55 44.91 9.94
C GLY A 451 -49.42 44.95 11.19
N SER A 452 -50.29 43.97 11.34
CA SER A 452 -51.23 43.86 12.48
C SER A 452 -50.79 42.72 13.40
N TYR A 453 -51.14 42.81 14.69
CA TYR A 453 -50.82 41.87 15.73
C TYR A 453 -52.01 41.42 16.53
N ARG A 454 -52.13 40.14 16.82
CA ARG A 454 -53.15 39.58 17.70
C ARG A 454 -52.45 38.79 18.79
N GLU A 455 -52.65 39.14 20.03
CA GLU A 455 -52.15 38.44 21.20
C GLU A 455 -53.09 37.29 21.55
N ASN A 456 -52.54 36.12 21.88
CA ASN A 456 -53.30 34.93 22.29
C ASN A 456 -54.42 34.57 21.31
N ASP A 457 -54.17 34.66 20.01
CA ASP A 457 -55.13 34.41 18.95
C ASP A 457 -55.62 32.94 18.97
N THR A 458 -56.95 32.81 19.08
CA THR A 458 -57.63 31.49 19.06
C THR A 458 -58.43 31.26 17.78
N SER A 459 -58.35 32.17 16.82
CA SER A 459 -59.11 32.10 15.58
C SER A 459 -58.75 30.92 14.67
N MET A 460 -57.54 30.40 14.79
CA MET A 460 -56.96 29.39 13.89
C MET A 460 -57.05 29.78 12.40
N LYS A 461 -56.94 31.09 12.11
CA LYS A 461 -56.99 31.65 10.75
C LYS A 461 -55.67 32.32 10.43
N PHE A 462 -54.97 31.82 9.44
CA PHE A 462 -53.66 32.31 9.03
C PHE A 462 -53.69 32.78 7.58
N GLN A 463 -52.84 33.75 7.26
CA GLN A 463 -52.53 34.16 5.90
C GLN A 463 -51.13 33.72 5.52
N THR A 464 -50.90 33.56 4.23
CA THR A 464 -49.59 33.29 3.67
C THR A 464 -48.60 34.39 4.04
N GLY A 465 -47.44 33.99 4.59
CA GLY A 465 -46.39 34.87 5.08
C GLY A 465 -46.56 35.30 6.55
N ASP A 466 -47.65 34.96 7.24
CA ASP A 466 -47.81 35.29 8.66
C ASP A 466 -46.64 34.76 9.51
N VAL A 467 -46.24 35.55 10.52
CA VAL A 467 -45.29 35.16 11.53
C VAL A 467 -46.01 34.90 12.84
N VAL A 468 -45.89 33.70 13.33
CA VAL A 468 -46.67 33.22 14.47
C VAL A 468 -45.77 32.67 15.54
N SER A 469 -46.04 32.92 16.81
CA SER A 469 -45.25 32.38 17.92
C SER A 469 -46.09 31.90 19.10
N MET A 470 -45.49 31.02 19.87
CA MET A 470 -45.92 30.62 21.20
C MET A 470 -44.73 30.73 22.16
N SER A 471 -44.95 30.40 23.44
CA SER A 471 -43.83 30.38 24.40
C SER A 471 -42.68 29.54 23.93
N GLY A 472 -41.52 30.17 23.67
CA GLY A 472 -40.28 29.51 23.28
C GLY A 472 -40.17 29.04 21.81
N HIS A 473 -41.14 29.41 20.94
CA HIS A 473 -41.06 29.02 19.51
C HIS A 473 -41.72 30.02 18.57
N VAL A 474 -41.20 30.15 17.33
CA VAL A 474 -41.71 31.01 16.27
C VAL A 474 -41.57 30.35 14.91
N TRP A 475 -42.50 30.64 13.97
CA TRP A 475 -42.55 30.04 12.64
C TRP A 475 -43.19 31.00 11.61
N ILE A 476 -42.99 30.65 10.34
CA ILE A 476 -43.59 31.33 9.18
C ILE A 476 -44.68 30.43 8.61
N VAL A 477 -45.82 30.99 8.24
CA VAL A 477 -46.94 30.28 7.59
C VAL A 477 -46.77 30.32 6.08
N ILE A 478 -46.71 29.14 5.42
CA ILE A 478 -46.78 29.02 3.96
C ILE A 478 -48.21 29.21 3.49
N GLY A 479 -49.16 28.53 4.11
CA GLY A 479 -50.56 28.64 3.76
C GLY A 479 -51.47 27.80 4.65
N GLN A 480 -52.78 28.12 4.64
CA GLN A 480 -53.79 27.37 5.36
C GLN A 480 -54.50 26.38 4.40
N CYS A 481 -54.75 25.17 4.86
CA CYS A 481 -55.43 24.13 4.13
C CYS A 481 -56.95 24.10 4.39
N SER A 482 -57.70 23.39 3.55
CA SER A 482 -59.16 23.33 3.59
C SER A 482 -59.71 22.67 4.88
N ASP A 483 -58.95 21.77 5.50
CA ASP A 483 -59.27 21.09 6.75
C ASP A 483 -58.93 21.93 8.00
N GLY A 484 -58.49 23.19 7.77
CA GLY A 484 -58.07 24.15 8.78
C GLY A 484 -56.67 23.93 9.31
N SER A 485 -55.92 22.96 8.81
CA SER A 485 -54.48 22.82 9.10
C SER A 485 -53.65 23.90 8.38
N ALA A 486 -52.39 24.07 8.77
CA ALA A 486 -51.49 25.04 8.13
C ALA A 486 -50.13 24.37 7.81
N VAL A 487 -49.61 24.65 6.62
CA VAL A 487 -48.22 24.34 6.26
C VAL A 487 -47.35 25.49 6.75
N ILE A 488 -46.29 25.15 7.47
CA ILE A 488 -45.39 26.12 8.14
C ILE A 488 -43.93 25.80 7.86
N MET A 489 -43.07 26.80 7.97
CA MET A 489 -41.59 26.66 7.98
C MET A 489 -41.05 27.09 9.33
N HIS A 490 -40.16 26.33 9.91
CA HIS A 490 -39.52 26.65 11.18
C HIS A 490 -38.16 25.94 11.38
N ALA A 491 -37.30 26.56 12.16
CA ALA A 491 -36.17 25.86 12.75
C ALA A 491 -36.63 25.22 14.06
N THR A 492 -36.63 23.91 14.12
CA THR A 492 -36.97 23.11 15.32
C THR A 492 -36.04 21.92 15.38
N PRO A 493 -35.59 21.49 16.58
CA PRO A 493 -34.68 20.33 16.60
C PRO A 493 -35.23 19.11 15.83
N PRO A 494 -34.42 18.47 14.97
CA PRO A 494 -32.99 18.73 14.81
C PRO A 494 -32.61 19.72 13.69
N TYR A 495 -33.53 20.19 12.81
CA TYR A 495 -33.15 20.98 11.64
C TYR A 495 -34.27 21.95 11.17
N VAL A 496 -33.96 22.83 10.23
CA VAL A 496 -34.92 23.69 9.54
C VAL A 496 -35.75 22.87 8.56
N GLN A 497 -37.08 22.97 8.66
CA GLN A 497 -37.98 22.13 7.88
C GLN A 497 -39.34 22.76 7.56
N ILE A 498 -39.98 22.23 6.52
CA ILE A 498 -41.43 22.44 6.31
C ILE A 498 -42.14 21.42 7.19
N SER A 499 -43.16 21.88 7.93
CA SER A 499 -43.99 21.02 8.78
C SER A 499 -45.46 21.29 8.53
N GLY A 500 -46.31 20.31 8.77
CA GLY A 500 -47.76 20.46 8.77
C GLY A 500 -48.32 20.45 10.18
N THR A 501 -49.30 21.31 10.45
CA THR A 501 -50.07 21.24 11.69
C THR A 501 -51.16 20.16 11.61
N VAL A 502 -51.64 19.70 12.77
CA VAL A 502 -52.87 18.91 12.83
C VAL A 502 -54.06 19.74 12.27
N SER A 503 -55.13 19.06 11.84
CA SER A 503 -56.36 19.77 11.40
C SER A 503 -57.00 20.57 12.54
N SER A 504 -57.97 21.41 12.21
CA SER A 504 -58.76 22.14 13.22
C SER A 504 -59.44 21.20 14.23
N SER A 505 -59.81 19.99 13.80
CA SER A 505 -60.36 18.94 14.66
C SER A 505 -59.30 18.16 15.46
N GLY A 506 -58.00 18.39 15.20
CA GLY A 506 -56.90 17.71 15.87
C GLY A 506 -56.40 16.44 15.20
N SER A 507 -56.81 16.14 13.96
CA SER A 507 -56.34 14.95 13.17
C SER A 507 -54.87 15.09 12.80
N THR A 508 -54.07 14.04 13.04
CA THR A 508 -52.68 13.92 12.58
C THR A 508 -52.56 13.46 11.13
N ASN A 509 -53.68 13.17 10.47
CA ASN A 509 -53.75 12.92 9.04
C ASN A 509 -54.34 14.15 8.29
N SER A 510 -53.79 15.32 8.57
CA SER A 510 -54.21 16.59 7.97
C SER A 510 -53.60 16.79 6.58
N GLU A 511 -54.26 17.64 5.76
CA GLU A 511 -53.75 18.04 4.45
C GLU A 511 -52.35 18.68 4.54
N ALA A 512 -52.12 19.52 5.51
CA ALA A 512 -50.82 20.17 5.72
C ALA A 512 -49.71 19.19 6.07
N ILE A 513 -49.97 18.14 6.87
CA ILE A 513 -48.98 17.12 7.20
C ILE A 513 -48.63 16.30 5.98
N GLN A 514 -49.61 15.96 5.13
CA GLN A 514 -49.36 15.22 3.90
C GLN A 514 -48.53 16.03 2.91
N LEU A 515 -48.87 17.31 2.69
CA LEU A 515 -48.10 18.24 1.86
C LEU A 515 -46.65 18.39 2.37
N ALA A 516 -46.48 18.66 3.66
CA ALA A 516 -45.16 18.82 4.24
C ALA A 516 -44.29 17.57 4.04
N LYS A 517 -44.84 16.37 4.27
CA LYS A 517 -44.11 15.11 4.04
C LYS A 517 -43.76 14.91 2.56
N GLN A 518 -44.69 15.19 1.65
CA GLN A 518 -44.47 15.05 0.22
C GLN A 518 -43.32 15.96 -0.24
N TYR A 519 -43.34 17.23 0.11
CA TYR A 519 -42.33 18.19 -0.33
C TYR A 519 -40.98 17.97 0.37
N MET A 520 -40.96 17.63 1.67
CA MET A 520 -39.72 17.30 2.38
C MET A 520 -39.06 16.03 1.82
N SER A 521 -39.83 14.98 1.57
CA SER A 521 -39.25 13.73 1.01
C SER A 521 -38.80 13.87 -0.45
N LYS A 522 -39.48 14.71 -1.24
CA LYS A 522 -39.17 14.93 -2.66
C LYS A 522 -37.97 15.88 -2.85
N TYR A 523 -37.93 17.01 -2.16
CA TYR A 523 -36.97 18.07 -2.41
C TYR A 523 -35.83 18.17 -1.38
N TYR A 524 -35.97 17.51 -0.23
CA TYR A 524 -35.02 17.50 0.87
C TYR A 524 -34.79 16.11 1.43
N PRO A 525 -34.54 15.10 0.56
CA PRO A 525 -34.53 13.69 0.96
C PRO A 525 -33.50 13.40 2.04
N VAL A 526 -32.31 13.97 1.98
CA VAL A 526 -31.23 13.72 2.96
C VAL A 526 -31.65 14.12 4.36
N GLY A 527 -32.18 15.33 4.53
CA GLY A 527 -32.69 15.80 5.83
C GLY A 527 -33.89 14.98 6.31
N TYR A 528 -34.80 14.67 5.38
CA TYR A 528 -35.99 13.89 5.67
C TYR A 528 -35.70 12.46 6.10
N GLU A 529 -34.81 11.77 5.41
CA GLU A 529 -34.40 10.39 5.73
C GLU A 529 -33.62 10.34 7.05
N ARG A 530 -32.72 11.30 7.25
CA ARG A 530 -31.87 11.35 8.45
C ARG A 530 -32.65 11.70 9.72
N TYR A 531 -33.58 12.63 9.65
CA TYR A 531 -34.20 13.20 10.83
C TYR A 531 -35.73 13.11 10.86
N GLY A 532 -36.34 12.68 9.79
CA GLY A 532 -37.80 12.64 9.64
C GLY A 532 -38.43 14.01 9.49
N ASN A 533 -39.76 14.06 9.61
CA ASN A 533 -40.54 15.32 9.52
C ASN A 533 -41.38 15.51 10.77
N ARG A 534 -41.26 16.70 11.40
CA ARG A 534 -41.99 17.01 12.62
C ARG A 534 -43.43 17.39 12.31
N ILE A 535 -44.37 16.86 13.09
CA ILE A 535 -45.79 17.23 13.08
C ILE A 535 -46.01 18.33 14.11
N ALA A 536 -46.53 19.45 13.68
CA ALA A 536 -46.92 20.56 14.58
C ALA A 536 -48.28 20.27 15.22
N SER A 537 -48.32 20.29 16.55
CA SER A 537 -49.52 20.00 17.34
C SER A 537 -50.53 21.18 17.30
N LYS A 538 -51.70 20.96 17.89
CA LYS A 538 -52.77 21.96 17.93
C LYS A 538 -52.35 23.30 18.59
N SER A 539 -51.34 23.27 19.50
CA SER A 539 -50.81 24.50 20.13
C SER A 539 -50.15 25.46 19.15
N TYR A 540 -49.79 25.01 17.96
CA TYR A 540 -49.29 25.90 16.88
C TYR A 540 -50.38 26.70 16.20
N MET A 541 -51.65 26.44 16.52
CA MET A 541 -52.79 27.04 15.80
C MET A 541 -53.69 27.88 16.69
N THR A 542 -53.62 27.74 17.99
CA THR A 542 -54.56 28.40 18.91
C THR A 542 -53.83 28.86 20.18
N GLY A 543 -54.20 30.03 20.68
CA GLY A 543 -53.53 30.65 21.82
C GLY A 543 -52.15 31.19 21.48
N VAL A 544 -51.95 31.63 20.26
CA VAL A 544 -50.64 32.04 19.71
C VAL A 544 -50.56 33.58 19.59
N ASN A 545 -49.32 34.08 19.59
CA ASN A 545 -49.08 35.48 19.20
C ASN A 545 -48.93 35.50 17.68
N HIS A 546 -49.73 36.31 17.01
CA HIS A 546 -49.93 36.24 15.58
C HIS A 546 -49.72 37.63 14.94
N PHE A 547 -48.74 37.68 14.02
CA PHE A 547 -48.46 38.86 13.19
C PHE A 547 -48.85 38.59 11.74
N THR A 548 -49.58 39.54 11.15
CA THR A 548 -49.98 39.52 9.74
C THR A 548 -49.40 40.75 9.05
N TRP A 549 -48.68 40.56 7.95
CA TRP A 549 -48.09 41.66 7.18
C TRP A 549 -49.10 42.57 6.57
N SER A 550 -48.84 43.88 6.60
CA SER A 550 -49.57 44.88 5.77
C SER A 550 -49.21 44.69 4.30
N SER A 551 -50.19 44.72 3.42
CA SER A 551 -49.99 44.65 1.97
C SER A 551 -49.19 45.83 1.41
N SER A 552 -49.12 46.93 2.14
CA SER A 552 -48.29 48.08 1.81
C SER A 552 -46.81 47.90 2.20
N VAL A 553 -46.50 46.91 3.04
CA VAL A 553 -45.16 46.62 3.49
C VAL A 553 -44.64 45.38 2.79
N LEU A 554 -45.40 44.28 2.77
CA LEU A 554 -45.10 43.07 2.05
C LEU A 554 -46.16 42.86 0.97
N ALA A 555 -45.87 43.26 -0.27
CA ALA A 555 -46.78 43.19 -1.41
C ALA A 555 -47.04 41.74 -1.84
N ASP A 556 -48.17 41.49 -2.51
CA ASP A 556 -48.51 40.16 -3.01
C ASP A 556 -48.95 40.25 -4.49
N PRO A 557 -48.04 40.61 -5.39
CA PRO A 557 -48.36 40.72 -6.80
C PRO A 557 -48.69 39.34 -7.44
N ASP A 558 -48.17 38.26 -6.86
CA ASP A 558 -48.40 36.89 -7.33
C ASP A 558 -49.70 36.29 -6.81
N GLY A 559 -50.37 36.93 -5.85
CA GLY A 559 -51.65 36.50 -5.33
C GLY A 559 -51.62 35.31 -4.35
N TYR A 560 -50.47 35.05 -3.74
CA TYR A 560 -50.28 33.94 -2.80
C TYR A 560 -51.27 33.89 -1.65
N ARG A 561 -51.73 35.05 -1.17
CA ARG A 561 -52.75 35.12 -0.11
C ARG A 561 -54.12 34.55 -0.51
N ASN A 562 -54.32 34.33 -1.82
CA ASN A 562 -55.56 33.75 -2.37
C ASN A 562 -55.37 32.32 -2.90
N MET A 563 -54.17 31.77 -2.84
CA MET A 563 -53.83 30.41 -3.27
C MET A 563 -54.04 29.40 -2.13
N THR A 564 -54.31 28.17 -2.49
CA THR A 564 -54.27 27.03 -1.55
C THR A 564 -52.80 26.69 -1.21
N SER A 565 -52.56 26.06 -0.05
CA SER A 565 -51.21 25.63 0.35
C SER A 565 -50.55 24.76 -0.71
N ALA A 566 -51.30 23.88 -1.40
CA ALA A 566 -50.79 23.05 -2.47
C ALA A 566 -50.36 23.88 -3.69
N GLN A 567 -51.15 24.90 -4.10
CA GLN A 567 -50.76 25.79 -5.21
C GLN A 567 -49.52 26.64 -4.86
N ILE A 568 -49.43 27.14 -3.62
CA ILE A 568 -48.27 27.91 -3.16
C ILE A 568 -47.01 27.04 -3.21
N LEU A 569 -47.09 25.83 -2.67
CA LEU A 569 -45.96 24.91 -2.71
C LEU A 569 -45.59 24.54 -4.15
N ALA A 570 -46.56 24.24 -5.01
CA ALA A 570 -46.31 23.93 -6.42
C ALA A 570 -45.55 25.08 -7.11
N ASP A 571 -45.99 26.31 -6.94
CA ASP A 571 -45.34 27.48 -7.54
C ASP A 571 -43.95 27.76 -6.90
N LEU A 572 -43.82 27.62 -5.58
CA LEU A 572 -42.53 27.78 -4.89
C LEU A 572 -41.48 26.74 -5.33
N PHE A 573 -41.92 25.56 -5.75
CA PHE A 573 -41.06 24.47 -6.17
C PHE A 573 -41.05 24.21 -7.69
N GLY A 574 -41.71 25.10 -8.47
CA GLY A 574 -41.70 25.06 -9.93
C GLY A 574 -42.46 23.86 -10.54
N GLU A 575 -43.55 23.42 -9.91
CA GLU A 575 -44.41 22.31 -10.38
C GLU A 575 -45.62 22.82 -11.21
#